data_feda9b39d47f0c356146d55adc660410
#
_entry.id   feda9b39d47f0c356146d55adc660410
#
_cell.length_a   1.000
_cell.length_b   1.000
_cell.length_c   1.000
_cell.angle_alpha   90.00
_cell.angle_beta   90.00
_cell.angle_gamma   90.00
#
_symmetry.space_group_name_H-M   'P 1'
#
loop_
_entity.id
_entity.type
_entity.pdbx_description
1 polymer ?
#
loop_
_entity_poly.entity_id
_entity_poly.type
_entity_poly.pdbx_seq_one_letter_code
_entity_poly.pdbx_strand_id
1 'polypeptide(L)'
;MTHVVLFHHALGQTPGFHAFADRLRAAGHKVTAPDLYAGATFTDLDEGVAHARSTGFDVVRQRGLDAAADLPDDVVWAGMSLGLMPAQTLAQTRPGARGALLLHGSVPPEALGSPWPSGLPAQVHVMEHDDWGDVDDCRALAAAQDEVELFLYPGAGHLFTDASSVDHDPAASDLLLERVLAFLQRVG
;
A
#
# COMPACT_ATOMS: atom_id res chain seq x y z
N MET A 1 -7.13 -5.27 -17.95
CA MET A 1 -6.18 -6.07 -17.14
C MET A 1 -5.07 -5.14 -16.70
N THR A 2 -4.95 -4.85 -15.42
CA THR A 2 -3.99 -3.89 -14.86
C THR A 2 -2.83 -4.62 -14.21
N HIS A 3 -1.62 -4.10 -14.31
CA HIS A 3 -0.48 -4.63 -13.56
C HIS A 3 -0.36 -3.83 -12.25
N VAL A 4 -0.47 -4.52 -11.12
CA VAL A 4 -0.30 -3.99 -9.77
C VAL A 4 1.03 -4.45 -9.21
N VAL A 5 1.84 -3.51 -8.70
CA VAL A 5 3.04 -3.83 -7.93
C VAL A 5 2.72 -3.57 -6.47
N LEU A 6 2.60 -4.64 -5.67
CA LEU A 6 2.11 -4.60 -4.30
C LEU A 6 3.25 -4.85 -3.31
N PHE A 7 3.55 -3.84 -2.49
CA PHE A 7 4.56 -3.93 -1.42
C PHE A 7 3.90 -4.27 -0.08
N HIS A 8 4.51 -5.20 0.65
CA HIS A 8 3.98 -5.72 1.91
C HIS A 8 4.17 -4.76 3.10
N HIS A 9 3.38 -4.99 4.15
CA HIS A 9 3.45 -4.29 5.44
C HIS A 9 4.61 -4.78 6.33
N ALA A 10 4.69 -4.24 7.55
CA ALA A 10 5.76 -4.54 8.50
C ALA A 10 5.85 -6.00 8.95
N LEU A 11 4.80 -6.81 8.78
CA LEU A 11 4.86 -8.25 9.08
C LEU A 11 5.52 -9.10 7.98
N GLY A 12 5.94 -8.50 6.86
CA GLY A 12 6.50 -9.23 5.74
C GLY A 12 5.45 -9.85 4.81
N GLN A 13 5.84 -10.81 4.00
CA GLN A 13 4.95 -11.53 3.09
C GLN A 13 4.20 -12.66 3.83
N THR A 14 3.28 -12.30 4.70
CA THR A 14 2.43 -13.22 5.44
C THR A 14 1.50 -14.03 4.53
N PRO A 15 0.90 -15.14 5.01
CA PRO A 15 -0.17 -15.82 4.28
C PRO A 15 -1.35 -14.89 3.95
N GLY A 16 -1.72 -13.96 4.84
CA GLY A 16 -2.79 -13.00 4.59
C GLY A 16 -2.45 -11.98 3.51
N PHE A 17 -1.22 -11.49 3.46
CA PHE A 17 -0.72 -10.66 2.35
C PHE A 17 -0.80 -11.40 1.01
N HIS A 18 -0.35 -12.66 0.96
CA HIS A 18 -0.46 -13.47 -0.25
C HIS A 18 -1.91 -13.72 -0.66
N ALA A 19 -2.79 -14.01 0.30
CA ALA A 19 -4.22 -14.18 0.05
C ALA A 19 -4.84 -12.93 -0.58
N PHE A 20 -4.51 -11.74 -0.11
CA PHE A 20 -4.96 -10.48 -0.73
C PHE A 20 -4.44 -10.33 -2.16
N ALA A 21 -3.15 -10.58 -2.40
CA ALA A 21 -2.57 -10.56 -3.74
C ALA A 21 -3.24 -11.58 -4.69
N ASP A 22 -3.59 -12.76 -4.18
CA ASP A 22 -4.27 -13.80 -4.95
C ASP A 22 -5.72 -13.42 -5.30
N ARG A 23 -6.41 -12.67 -4.43
CA ARG A 23 -7.73 -12.11 -4.76
C ARG A 23 -7.67 -11.14 -5.94
N LEU A 24 -6.63 -10.30 -6.03
CA LEU A 24 -6.40 -9.43 -7.19
C LEU A 24 -6.09 -10.24 -8.46
N ARG A 25 -5.28 -11.29 -8.36
CA ARG A 25 -4.97 -12.19 -9.49
C ARG A 25 -6.22 -12.93 -9.97
N ALA A 26 -7.05 -13.43 -9.05
CA ALA A 26 -8.31 -14.10 -9.36
C ALA A 26 -9.31 -13.17 -10.09
N ALA A 27 -9.24 -11.85 -9.84
CA ALA A 27 -10.01 -10.84 -10.54
C ALA A 27 -9.43 -10.47 -11.92
N GLY A 28 -8.35 -11.14 -12.38
CA GLY A 28 -7.77 -10.96 -13.71
C GLY A 28 -6.66 -9.90 -13.80
N HIS A 29 -6.13 -9.43 -12.68
CA HIS A 29 -5.00 -8.50 -12.67
C HIS A 29 -3.66 -9.23 -12.57
N LYS A 30 -2.61 -8.65 -13.16
CA LYS A 30 -1.24 -9.10 -12.91
C LYS A 30 -0.75 -8.49 -11.60
N VAL A 31 -0.19 -9.30 -10.69
CA VAL A 31 0.35 -8.81 -9.42
C VAL A 31 1.81 -9.25 -9.27
N THR A 32 2.70 -8.25 -9.17
CA THR A 32 4.08 -8.42 -8.72
C THR A 32 4.16 -8.01 -7.26
N ALA A 33 4.70 -8.86 -6.42
CA ALA A 33 4.79 -8.63 -4.97
C ALA A 33 6.25 -8.80 -4.52
N PRO A 34 7.06 -7.73 -4.55
CA PRO A 34 8.45 -7.79 -4.11
C PRO A 34 8.56 -8.07 -2.61
N ASP A 35 9.55 -8.87 -2.22
CA ASP A 35 9.88 -9.11 -0.82
C ASP A 35 10.94 -8.11 -0.34
N LEU A 36 10.57 -7.27 0.61
CA LEU A 36 11.43 -6.24 1.19
C LEU A 36 12.29 -6.77 2.34
N TYR A 37 11.98 -7.98 2.84
CA TYR A 37 12.54 -8.55 4.07
C TYR A 37 13.38 -9.82 3.86
N ALA A 38 13.64 -10.21 2.62
CA ALA A 38 14.41 -11.42 2.27
C ALA A 38 13.85 -12.69 2.96
N GLY A 39 12.53 -12.85 2.96
CA GLY A 39 11.81 -14.00 3.51
C GLY A 39 11.43 -13.90 4.99
N ALA A 40 11.82 -12.85 5.70
CA ALA A 40 11.42 -12.69 7.10
C ALA A 40 9.94 -12.31 7.22
N THR A 41 9.23 -12.97 8.15
CA THR A 41 7.83 -12.69 8.49
C THR A 41 7.64 -12.65 10.00
N PHE A 42 6.66 -11.87 10.45
CA PHE A 42 6.35 -11.65 11.85
C PHE A 42 4.86 -11.85 12.07
N THR A 43 4.48 -12.16 13.32
CA THR A 43 3.07 -12.27 13.76
C THR A 43 2.65 -11.10 14.64
N ASP A 44 3.63 -10.37 15.15
CA ASP A 44 3.47 -9.20 16.01
C ASP A 44 3.95 -7.94 15.30
N LEU A 45 3.13 -6.87 15.33
CA LEU A 45 3.41 -5.64 14.61
C LEU A 45 4.64 -4.90 15.15
N ASP A 46 4.80 -4.88 16.48
CA ASP A 46 5.95 -4.23 17.11
C ASP A 46 7.27 -4.93 16.75
N GLU A 47 7.27 -6.28 16.67
CA GLU A 47 8.42 -7.05 16.18
C GLU A 47 8.74 -6.75 14.72
N GLY A 48 7.72 -6.69 13.85
CA GLY A 48 7.88 -6.35 12.44
C GLY A 48 8.42 -4.92 12.25
N VAL A 49 7.91 -3.96 13.01
CA VAL A 49 8.40 -2.57 12.99
C VAL A 49 9.81 -2.47 13.56
N ALA A 50 10.13 -3.22 14.63
CA ALA A 50 11.49 -3.29 15.18
C ALA A 50 12.48 -3.84 14.14
N HIS A 51 12.09 -4.86 13.38
CA HIS A 51 12.89 -5.39 12.27
C HIS A 51 13.10 -4.32 11.18
N ALA A 52 12.05 -3.62 10.74
CA ALA A 52 12.17 -2.53 9.77
C ALA A 52 13.13 -1.44 10.26
N ARG A 53 13.00 -1.05 11.52
CA ARG A 53 13.86 -0.03 12.16
C ARG A 53 15.32 -0.49 12.24
N SER A 54 15.57 -1.74 12.60
CA SER A 54 16.93 -2.30 12.68
C SER A 54 17.58 -2.45 11.29
N THR A 55 16.77 -2.75 10.26
CA THR A 55 17.22 -2.78 8.86
C THR A 55 17.50 -1.36 8.34
N GLY A 56 16.73 -0.38 8.80
CA GLY A 56 16.69 1.00 8.33
C GLY A 56 15.55 1.21 7.34
N PHE A 57 14.63 2.13 7.64
CA PHE A 57 13.48 2.41 6.77
C PHE A 57 13.90 2.83 5.35
N ASP A 58 14.98 3.61 5.20
CA ASP A 58 15.51 3.97 3.90
C ASP A 58 16.04 2.77 3.12
N VAL A 59 16.64 1.78 3.80
CA VAL A 59 17.10 0.54 3.18
C VAL A 59 15.91 -0.29 2.69
N VAL A 60 14.84 -0.40 3.49
CA VAL A 60 13.61 -1.10 3.11
C VAL A 60 12.95 -0.42 1.90
N ARG A 61 12.85 0.91 1.94
CA ARG A 61 12.35 1.69 0.79
C ARG A 61 13.20 1.44 -0.46
N GLN A 62 14.53 1.53 -0.36
CA GLN A 62 15.44 1.32 -1.49
C GLN A 62 15.31 -0.08 -2.08
N ARG A 63 15.16 -1.13 -1.27
CA ARG A 63 14.89 -2.49 -1.77
C ARG A 63 13.64 -2.54 -2.65
N GLY A 64 12.58 -1.81 -2.28
CA GLY A 64 11.37 -1.71 -3.09
C GLY A 64 11.62 -0.98 -4.42
N LEU A 65 12.39 0.11 -4.40
CA LEU A 65 12.76 0.84 -5.62
C LEU A 65 13.62 -0.03 -6.55
N ASP A 66 14.60 -0.74 -6.00
CA ASP A 66 15.47 -1.65 -6.77
C ASP A 66 14.68 -2.81 -7.39
N ALA A 67 13.75 -3.40 -6.63
CA ALA A 67 12.89 -4.46 -7.13
C ALA A 67 11.93 -4.00 -8.24
N ALA A 68 11.66 -2.70 -8.31
CA ALA A 68 10.82 -2.10 -9.34
C ALA A 68 11.61 -1.59 -10.56
N ALA A 69 12.96 -1.60 -10.53
CA ALA A 69 13.79 -0.92 -11.53
C ALA A 69 13.49 -1.36 -12.97
N ASP A 70 13.30 -2.68 -13.18
CA ASP A 70 13.06 -3.27 -14.51
C ASP A 70 11.55 -3.50 -14.80
N LEU A 71 10.66 -3.05 -13.93
CA LEU A 71 9.22 -3.15 -14.15
C LEU A 71 8.72 -2.06 -15.09
N PRO A 72 7.61 -2.29 -15.83
CA PRO A 72 6.97 -1.28 -16.66
C PRO A 72 6.57 -0.04 -15.84
N ASP A 73 6.52 1.11 -16.48
CA ASP A 73 6.08 2.36 -15.86
C ASP A 73 4.54 2.43 -15.74
N ASP A 74 3.81 1.82 -16.68
CA ASP A 74 2.34 1.86 -16.79
C ASP A 74 1.66 0.86 -15.84
N VAL A 75 2.00 0.94 -14.57
CA VAL A 75 1.46 0.06 -13.50
C VAL A 75 0.72 0.88 -12.44
N VAL A 76 -0.01 0.19 -11.57
CA VAL A 76 -0.53 0.74 -10.31
C VAL A 76 0.44 0.37 -9.19
N TRP A 77 0.98 1.38 -8.53
CA TRP A 77 1.85 1.21 -7.38
C TRP A 77 1.00 1.05 -6.12
N ALA A 78 1.11 -0.08 -5.45
CA ALA A 78 0.32 -0.42 -4.28
C ALA A 78 1.22 -0.71 -3.08
N GLY A 79 0.88 -0.21 -1.92
CA GLY A 79 1.61 -0.47 -0.68
C GLY A 79 0.67 -0.65 0.50
N MET A 80 1.03 -1.58 1.38
CA MET A 80 0.36 -1.79 2.67
C MET A 80 1.27 -1.28 3.79
N SER A 81 0.82 -0.28 4.57
CA SER A 81 1.57 0.24 5.73
C SER A 81 3.04 0.55 5.38
N LEU A 82 4.01 -0.17 5.91
CA LEU A 82 5.42 -0.01 5.56
C LEU A 82 5.69 0.02 4.04
N GLY A 83 4.94 -0.78 3.27
CA GLY A 83 5.03 -0.82 1.82
C GLY A 83 4.60 0.46 1.12
N LEU A 84 3.98 1.41 1.84
CA LEU A 84 3.66 2.74 1.34
C LEU A 84 4.92 3.52 0.94
N MET A 85 6.02 3.33 1.66
CA MET A 85 7.26 4.06 1.39
C MET A 85 7.78 3.84 -0.04
N PRO A 86 8.02 2.61 -0.53
CA PRO A 86 8.41 2.41 -1.91
C PRO A 86 7.26 2.68 -2.90
N ALA A 87 6.02 2.25 -2.60
CA ALA A 87 4.89 2.43 -3.49
C ALA A 87 4.61 3.91 -3.80
N GLN A 88 4.52 4.73 -2.77
CA GLN A 88 4.24 6.15 -2.92
C GLN A 88 5.43 6.90 -3.52
N THR A 89 6.68 6.55 -3.16
CA THR A 89 7.86 7.11 -3.84
C THR A 89 7.83 6.84 -5.34
N LEU A 90 7.52 5.61 -5.76
CA LEU A 90 7.43 5.24 -7.18
C LEU A 90 6.27 5.96 -7.87
N ALA A 91 5.10 6.05 -7.23
CA ALA A 91 3.97 6.80 -7.75
C ALA A 91 4.30 8.29 -7.97
N GLN A 92 5.08 8.89 -7.08
CA GLN A 92 5.47 10.30 -7.15
C GLN A 92 6.60 10.58 -8.15
N THR A 93 7.48 9.60 -8.41
CA THR A 93 8.74 9.86 -9.14
C THR A 93 8.84 9.16 -10.49
N ARG A 94 8.10 8.05 -10.72
CA ARG A 94 8.12 7.35 -12.01
C ARG A 94 7.04 7.90 -12.94
N PRO A 95 7.41 8.44 -14.10
CA PRO A 95 6.42 8.88 -15.08
C PRO A 95 5.66 7.68 -15.65
N GLY A 96 4.38 7.85 -15.96
CA GLY A 96 3.57 6.81 -16.58
C GLY A 96 2.77 5.94 -15.61
N ALA A 97 2.92 6.11 -14.30
CA ALA A 97 2.09 5.43 -13.30
C ALA A 97 0.59 5.59 -13.63
N ARG A 98 -0.16 4.50 -13.62
CA ARG A 98 -1.62 4.51 -13.87
C ARG A 98 -2.42 4.93 -12.65
N GLY A 99 -1.85 4.80 -11.47
CA GLY A 99 -2.47 5.17 -10.20
C GLY A 99 -1.71 4.63 -9.01
N ALA A 100 -2.21 4.93 -7.81
CA ALA A 100 -1.67 4.39 -6.56
C ALA A 100 -2.77 3.83 -5.66
N LEU A 101 -2.44 2.77 -4.91
CA LEU A 101 -3.27 2.19 -3.86
C LEU A 101 -2.49 2.26 -2.55
N LEU A 102 -2.93 3.14 -1.66
CA LEU A 102 -2.32 3.40 -0.37
C LEU A 102 -3.18 2.74 0.71
N LEU A 103 -2.74 1.55 1.17
CA LEU A 103 -3.50 0.72 2.09
C LEU A 103 -2.93 0.82 3.50
N HIS A 104 -3.79 1.11 4.46
CA HIS A 104 -3.47 1.28 5.89
C HIS A 104 -2.69 2.57 6.20
N GLY A 105 -2.90 3.64 5.42
CA GLY A 105 -2.28 4.94 5.66
C GLY A 105 -1.79 5.65 4.41
N SER A 106 -1.08 6.74 4.62
CA SER A 106 -0.32 7.46 3.59
C SER A 106 0.88 8.17 4.24
N VAL A 107 1.83 8.60 3.41
CA VAL A 107 2.99 9.39 3.86
C VAL A 107 2.84 10.79 3.26
N PRO A 108 3.15 11.88 4.01
CA PRO A 108 3.20 13.21 3.41
C PRO A 108 4.12 13.22 2.18
N PRO A 109 3.65 13.68 1.01
CA PRO A 109 4.44 13.61 -0.23
C PRO A 109 5.83 14.22 -0.09
N GLU A 110 5.96 15.32 0.64
CA GLU A 110 7.21 16.04 0.86
C GLU A 110 8.24 15.22 1.65
N ALA A 111 7.76 14.33 2.54
CA ALA A 111 8.64 13.43 3.30
C ALA A 111 9.32 12.37 2.40
N LEU A 112 8.77 12.12 1.21
CA LEU A 112 9.35 11.23 0.19
C LEU A 112 10.18 12.00 -0.86
N GLY A 113 10.33 13.32 -0.69
CA GLY A 113 11.21 14.16 -1.49
C GLY A 113 10.64 14.68 -2.81
N SER A 114 9.35 14.46 -3.08
CA SER A 114 8.69 14.89 -4.31
C SER A 114 7.21 15.20 -4.04
N PRO A 115 6.61 16.20 -4.69
CA PRO A 115 5.17 16.43 -4.56
C PRO A 115 4.36 15.30 -5.21
N TRP A 116 3.07 15.21 -4.83
CA TRP A 116 2.15 14.32 -5.52
C TRP A 116 1.96 14.78 -6.98
N PRO A 117 2.05 13.85 -7.97
CA PRO A 117 1.88 14.22 -9.38
C PRO A 117 0.46 14.68 -9.68
N SER A 118 0.33 15.82 -10.35
CA SER A 118 -0.99 16.33 -10.78
C SER A 118 -1.69 15.33 -11.68
N GLY A 119 -2.95 15.01 -11.37
CA GLY A 119 -3.77 14.11 -12.16
C GLY A 119 -3.49 12.62 -11.95
N LEU A 120 -2.61 12.24 -11.03
CA LEU A 120 -2.40 10.82 -10.71
C LEU A 120 -3.53 10.34 -9.78
N PRO A 121 -4.40 9.42 -10.25
CA PRO A 121 -5.48 8.89 -9.43
C PRO A 121 -4.94 7.99 -8.33
N ALA A 122 -5.51 8.08 -7.14
CA ALA A 122 -5.20 7.17 -6.05
C ALA A 122 -6.38 6.87 -5.15
N GLN A 123 -6.27 5.77 -4.42
CA GLN A 123 -7.13 5.48 -3.28
C GLN A 123 -6.29 5.34 -2.02
N VAL A 124 -6.75 5.96 -0.95
CA VAL A 124 -6.21 5.81 0.41
C VAL A 124 -7.26 5.08 1.25
N HIS A 125 -6.85 4.02 1.91
CA HIS A 125 -7.72 3.20 2.75
C HIS A 125 -7.13 3.07 4.15
N VAL A 126 -7.84 3.52 5.18
CA VAL A 126 -7.39 3.49 6.57
C VAL A 126 -8.59 3.37 7.52
N MET A 127 -8.42 2.77 8.68
CA MET A 127 -9.45 2.83 9.73
C MET A 127 -9.46 4.19 10.43
N GLU A 128 -10.64 4.63 10.89
CA GLU A 128 -10.87 5.97 11.45
C GLU A 128 -10.03 6.28 12.68
N HIS A 129 -9.69 5.24 13.45
CA HIS A 129 -8.97 5.33 14.72
C HIS A 129 -7.69 4.52 14.70
N ASP A 130 -7.08 4.36 13.55
CA ASP A 130 -5.82 3.64 13.37
C ASP A 130 -4.64 4.49 13.88
N ASP A 131 -4.05 4.07 15.00
CA ASP A 131 -2.91 4.77 15.63
C ASP A 131 -1.60 4.69 14.81
N TRP A 132 -1.53 3.78 13.83
CA TRP A 132 -0.37 3.59 12.96
C TRP A 132 -0.56 4.17 11.56
N GLY A 133 -1.79 4.49 11.20
CA GLY A 133 -2.19 4.82 9.83
C GLY A 133 -2.04 6.28 9.43
N ASP A 134 -1.59 7.16 10.36
CA ASP A 134 -1.44 8.61 10.14
C ASP A 134 -2.67 9.21 9.44
N VAL A 135 -3.87 9.00 10.04
CA VAL A 135 -5.19 9.33 9.46
C VAL A 135 -5.30 10.80 9.06
N ASP A 136 -4.66 11.71 9.80
CA ASP A 136 -4.67 13.13 9.49
C ASP A 136 -3.84 13.44 8.23
N ASP A 137 -2.74 12.75 8.01
CA ASP A 137 -1.96 12.84 6.77
C ASP A 137 -2.76 12.29 5.57
N CYS A 138 -3.53 11.21 5.78
CA CYS A 138 -4.44 10.69 4.77
C CYS A 138 -5.51 11.72 4.36
N ARG A 139 -6.10 12.41 5.34
CA ARG A 139 -7.06 13.50 5.10
C ARG A 139 -6.42 14.68 4.39
N ALA A 140 -5.20 15.06 4.81
CA ALA A 140 -4.46 16.15 4.19
C ALA A 140 -4.13 15.86 2.72
N LEU A 141 -3.67 14.64 2.41
CA LEU A 141 -3.38 14.23 1.03
C LEU A 141 -4.65 14.30 0.16
N ALA A 142 -5.75 13.72 0.61
CA ALA A 142 -7.02 13.73 -0.14
C ALA A 142 -7.61 15.14 -0.29
N ALA A 143 -7.44 16.00 0.71
CA ALA A 143 -7.90 17.39 0.61
C ALA A 143 -7.06 18.25 -0.35
N ALA A 144 -5.80 17.89 -0.56
CA ALA A 144 -4.88 18.62 -1.43
C ALA A 144 -4.90 18.15 -2.89
N GLN A 145 -5.50 16.98 -3.19
CA GLN A 145 -5.44 16.34 -4.50
C GLN A 145 -6.81 15.84 -4.95
N ASP A 146 -7.40 16.44 -5.96
CA ASP A 146 -8.75 16.12 -6.46
C ASP A 146 -8.89 14.66 -6.94
N GLU A 147 -7.78 14.03 -7.38
CA GLU A 147 -7.78 12.67 -7.91
C GLU A 147 -7.48 11.60 -6.82
N VAL A 148 -7.36 12.00 -5.54
CA VAL A 148 -7.13 11.09 -4.43
C VAL A 148 -8.42 10.85 -3.65
N GLU A 149 -8.92 9.63 -3.68
CA GLU A 149 -10.11 9.20 -2.94
C GLU A 149 -9.69 8.64 -1.58
N LEU A 150 -10.22 9.19 -0.48
CA LEU A 150 -10.01 8.66 0.87
C LEU A 150 -11.22 7.83 1.33
N PHE A 151 -10.95 6.61 1.76
CA PHE A 151 -11.94 5.72 2.37
C PHE A 151 -11.58 5.44 3.83
N LEU A 152 -12.41 5.93 4.73
CA LEU A 152 -12.32 5.66 6.16
C LEU A 152 -13.24 4.47 6.51
N TYR A 153 -12.71 3.55 7.30
CA TYR A 153 -13.44 2.37 7.80
C TYR A 153 -13.66 2.50 9.30
N PRO A 154 -14.82 2.12 9.83
CA PRO A 154 -15.05 2.10 11.28
C PRO A 154 -14.10 1.14 11.97
N GLY A 155 -13.41 1.59 13.01
CA GLY A 155 -12.52 0.75 13.81
C GLY A 155 -11.12 1.35 13.98
N ALA A 156 -10.21 0.52 14.52
CA ALA A 156 -8.85 0.93 14.85
C ALA A 156 -7.77 -0.08 14.39
N GLY A 157 -8.16 -1.19 13.78
CA GLY A 157 -7.24 -2.24 13.34
C GLY A 157 -6.32 -1.77 12.21
N HIS A 158 -5.00 -1.80 12.43
CA HIS A 158 -4.06 -1.29 11.44
C HIS A 158 -4.01 -2.17 10.18
N LEU A 159 -3.78 -3.48 10.34
CA LEU A 159 -3.63 -4.41 9.21
C LEU A 159 -4.91 -5.20 8.93
N PHE A 160 -6.05 -4.50 8.89
CA PHE A 160 -7.38 -5.13 8.81
C PHE A 160 -7.62 -5.96 7.53
N THR A 161 -6.81 -5.82 6.50
CA THR A 161 -6.91 -6.63 5.28
C THR A 161 -6.09 -7.91 5.32
N ASP A 162 -5.19 -8.08 6.28
CA ASP A 162 -4.37 -9.29 6.41
C ASP A 162 -5.08 -10.33 7.28
N ALA A 163 -5.52 -11.44 6.67
CA ALA A 163 -6.18 -12.54 7.37
C ALA A 163 -5.29 -13.27 8.39
N SER A 164 -3.98 -12.98 8.43
CA SER A 164 -3.05 -13.49 9.43
C SER A 164 -2.84 -12.53 10.60
N SER A 165 -3.33 -11.29 10.49
CA SER A 165 -3.22 -10.27 11.53
C SER A 165 -4.32 -10.43 12.58
N VAL A 166 -4.00 -10.06 13.83
CA VAL A 166 -4.99 -9.94 14.91
C VAL A 166 -6.00 -8.81 14.65
N ASP A 167 -5.65 -7.85 13.79
CA ASP A 167 -6.47 -6.71 13.40
C ASP A 167 -7.45 -7.04 12.26
N HIS A 168 -7.44 -8.26 11.74
CA HIS A 168 -8.23 -8.61 10.56
C HIS A 168 -9.73 -8.37 10.78
N ASP A 169 -10.30 -7.53 9.90
CA ASP A 169 -11.75 -7.32 9.78
C ASP A 169 -12.23 -7.81 8.40
N PRO A 170 -12.90 -8.97 8.34
CA PRO A 170 -13.33 -9.52 7.06
C PRO A 170 -14.27 -8.60 6.28
N ALA A 171 -15.19 -7.90 6.97
CA ALA A 171 -16.16 -7.03 6.31
C ALA A 171 -15.51 -5.77 5.73
N ALA A 172 -14.63 -5.12 6.49
CA ALA A 172 -13.87 -3.98 6.02
C ALA A 172 -12.89 -4.38 4.89
N SER A 173 -12.24 -5.56 5.01
CA SER A 173 -11.35 -6.11 3.99
C SER A 173 -12.08 -6.39 2.67
N ASP A 174 -13.28 -6.97 2.71
CA ASP A 174 -14.08 -7.24 1.53
C ASP A 174 -14.55 -5.95 0.85
N LEU A 175 -15.01 -4.98 1.62
CA LEU A 175 -15.41 -3.66 1.09
C LEU A 175 -14.22 -2.90 0.49
N LEU A 176 -13.05 -2.96 1.13
CA LEU A 176 -11.82 -2.39 0.58
C LEU A 176 -11.49 -3.02 -0.78
N LEU A 177 -11.51 -4.35 -0.86
CA LEU A 177 -11.21 -5.04 -2.11
C LEU A 177 -12.20 -4.69 -3.23
N GLU A 178 -13.49 -4.60 -2.93
CA GLU A 178 -14.50 -4.15 -3.91
C GLU A 178 -14.12 -2.78 -4.50
N ARG A 179 -13.76 -1.82 -3.66
CA ARG A 179 -13.34 -0.47 -4.06
C ARG A 179 -12.06 -0.49 -4.90
N VAL A 180 -11.07 -1.27 -4.45
CA VAL A 180 -9.81 -1.47 -5.19
C VAL A 180 -10.06 -2.06 -6.57
N LEU A 181 -10.89 -3.08 -6.70
CA LEU A 181 -11.22 -3.68 -7.99
C LEU A 181 -11.94 -2.70 -8.93
N ALA A 182 -12.85 -1.89 -8.39
CA ALA A 182 -13.50 -0.83 -9.17
C ALA A 182 -12.49 0.24 -9.64
N PHE A 183 -11.55 0.62 -8.78
CA PHE A 183 -10.45 1.52 -9.15
C PHE A 183 -9.58 0.94 -10.25
N LEU A 184 -9.14 -0.31 -10.12
CA LEU A 184 -8.31 -0.99 -11.12
C LEU A 184 -8.98 -1.14 -12.48
N GLN A 185 -10.30 -1.27 -12.52
CA GLN A 185 -11.07 -1.25 -13.78
C GLN A 185 -11.07 0.14 -14.42
N ARG A 186 -11.12 1.22 -13.62
CA ARG A 186 -11.16 2.60 -14.08
C ARG A 186 -9.84 3.08 -14.68
N VAL A 187 -8.71 2.64 -14.10
CA VAL A 187 -7.35 3.07 -14.49
C VAL A 187 -6.63 2.07 -15.41
N GLY A 188 -7.27 0.93 -15.73
CA GLY A 188 -6.68 -0.19 -16.46
C GLY A 188 -6.83 -0.20 -17.97
#